data_390f0a1003d4ee6fd84b7048dab9284d
#
_entry.id   390f0a1003d4ee6fd84b7048dab9284d
#
_cell.length_a   1.000
_cell.length_b   1.000
_cell.length_c   1.000
_cell.angle_alpha   90.00
_cell.angle_beta   90.00
_cell.angle_gamma   90.00
#
_symmetry.space_group_name_H-M   'P 1'
#
loop_
_entity.id
_entity.type
_entity.pdbx_description
1 polymer ?
#
loop_
_entity_poly.entity_id
_entity_poly.type
_entity_poly.pdbx_seq_one_letter_code
_entity_poly.pdbx_strand_id
1 'polypeptide(L)'
;GKYMYHADHIAVGQVFLDMYQKYHDRNMWLPTLARTEFVINHPSASTLELDYRNMASLERWSWCDALFMAPPVYAKMYMLTDDWKYIEFMNREYKATYDYLFDKEEKLFYRDHRYFNQKEANGTKVFWGRGNGWVLGGLCEILQTLPRNNMHRQFYQDLFITLSDRIIQLQGKDGYWHASLLDPDSYPSPETSATGFIVYALSYGVNEGLLDKATFMPAIEKGWKALVKAVEKNGKLGYVQPIGADPKKVTREMTEVYGVGAFLLAGNQIYKMAK
;
A
#
# COMPACT_ATOMS: atom_id res chain seq x y z
N GLY A 1 18.06 -15.51 9.06
CA GLY A 1 18.26 -14.35 9.93
C GLY A 1 16.98 -13.99 10.68
N LYS A 2 17.08 -13.24 11.77
CA LYS A 2 16.00 -12.91 12.71
C LYS A 2 14.73 -12.33 12.07
N TYR A 3 14.85 -11.73 10.89
CA TYR A 3 13.75 -11.06 10.17
C TYR A 3 13.51 -11.64 8.77
N MET A 4 13.78 -12.91 8.56
CA MET A 4 13.67 -13.55 7.24
C MET A 4 12.26 -13.42 6.65
N TYR A 5 11.23 -13.57 7.47
CA TYR A 5 9.82 -13.53 7.06
C TYR A 5 9.22 -12.12 6.99
N HIS A 6 9.81 -11.14 7.70
CA HIS A 6 9.20 -9.82 7.88
C HIS A 6 8.99 -9.09 6.56
N ALA A 7 7.74 -8.67 6.29
CA ALA A 7 7.37 -8.05 5.03
C ALA A 7 8.17 -6.79 4.69
N ASP A 8 8.39 -5.89 5.67
CA ASP A 8 9.13 -4.65 5.43
C ASP A 8 10.58 -4.90 5.00
N HIS A 9 11.19 -6.00 5.49
CA HIS A 9 12.57 -6.33 5.14
C HIS A 9 12.71 -6.97 3.75
N ILE A 10 11.64 -7.39 3.11
CA ILE A 10 11.66 -7.88 1.73
C ILE A 10 11.31 -6.76 0.72
N ALA A 11 10.72 -5.65 1.16
CA ALA A 11 10.21 -4.59 0.30
C ALA A 11 11.27 -4.03 -0.67
N VAL A 12 12.53 -3.89 -0.25
CA VAL A 12 13.64 -3.46 -1.09
C VAL A 12 13.86 -4.38 -2.30
N GLY A 13 13.42 -5.64 -2.20
CA GLY A 13 13.46 -6.61 -3.30
C GLY A 13 12.70 -6.14 -4.54
N GLN A 14 11.66 -5.31 -4.38
CA GLN A 14 10.94 -4.73 -5.51
C GLN A 14 11.90 -3.98 -6.45
N VAL A 15 12.70 -3.07 -5.87
CA VAL A 15 13.68 -2.26 -6.62
C VAL A 15 14.80 -3.13 -7.19
N PHE A 16 15.32 -4.08 -6.42
CA PHE A 16 16.38 -4.98 -6.89
C PHE A 16 15.94 -5.85 -8.06
N LEU A 17 14.70 -6.33 -8.07
CA LEU A 17 14.14 -7.09 -9.18
C LEU A 17 13.95 -6.23 -10.44
N ASP A 18 13.49 -4.97 -10.29
CA ASP A 18 13.40 -4.02 -11.40
C ASP A 18 14.78 -3.69 -11.99
N MET A 19 15.77 -3.50 -11.12
CA MET A 19 17.18 -3.30 -11.55
C MET A 19 17.72 -4.53 -12.26
N TYR A 20 17.43 -5.74 -11.77
CA TYR A 20 17.81 -6.97 -12.44
C TYR A 20 17.20 -7.08 -13.84
N GLN A 21 15.92 -6.77 -14.01
CA GLN A 21 15.28 -6.75 -15.33
C GLN A 21 15.97 -5.80 -16.30
N LYS A 22 16.49 -4.67 -15.79
CA LYS A 22 17.13 -3.65 -16.61
C LYS A 22 18.58 -3.94 -16.93
N TYR A 23 19.36 -4.44 -15.96
CA TYR A 23 20.82 -4.54 -16.04
C TYR A 23 21.33 -5.98 -16.16
N HIS A 24 20.50 -6.98 -15.90
CA HIS A 24 20.80 -8.43 -15.94
C HIS A 24 21.97 -8.85 -15.02
N ASP A 25 22.30 -8.04 -13.99
CA ASP A 25 23.29 -8.42 -12.97
C ASP A 25 22.65 -9.34 -11.92
N ARG A 26 23.10 -10.58 -11.89
CA ARG A 26 22.58 -11.62 -10.96
C ARG A 26 22.73 -11.23 -9.49
N ASN A 27 23.70 -10.40 -9.11
CA ASN A 27 23.87 -9.94 -7.74
C ASN A 27 22.68 -9.10 -7.25
N MET A 28 21.93 -8.48 -8.16
CA MET A 28 20.75 -7.67 -7.81
C MET A 28 19.56 -8.52 -7.38
N TRP A 29 19.41 -9.75 -7.85
CA TRP A 29 18.25 -10.58 -7.51
C TRP A 29 18.54 -11.75 -6.56
N LEU A 30 19.78 -12.27 -6.53
CA LEU A 30 20.14 -13.44 -5.71
C LEU A 30 19.73 -13.34 -4.23
N PRO A 31 19.91 -12.21 -3.53
CA PRO A 31 19.47 -12.07 -2.14
C PRO A 31 17.94 -12.19 -1.99
N THR A 32 17.19 -11.62 -2.94
CA THR A 32 15.73 -11.70 -2.96
C THR A 32 15.26 -13.12 -3.29
N LEU A 33 15.89 -13.78 -4.27
CA LEU A 33 15.65 -15.18 -4.60
C LEU A 33 15.87 -16.06 -3.37
N ALA A 34 17.04 -16.00 -2.74
CA ALA A 34 17.36 -16.82 -1.57
C ALA A 34 16.34 -16.64 -0.43
N ARG A 35 15.88 -15.40 -0.23
CA ARG A 35 14.89 -15.09 0.79
C ARG A 35 13.51 -15.65 0.47
N THR A 36 13.01 -15.42 -0.75
CA THR A 36 11.68 -15.90 -1.17
C THR A 36 11.62 -17.40 -1.21
N GLU A 37 12.68 -18.08 -1.70
CA GLU A 37 12.82 -19.55 -1.64
C GLU A 37 12.77 -20.07 -0.21
N PHE A 38 13.52 -19.44 0.70
CA PHE A 38 13.50 -19.86 2.11
C PHE A 38 12.09 -19.77 2.69
N VAL A 39 11.39 -18.64 2.49
CA VAL A 39 10.05 -18.41 3.07
C VAL A 39 9.02 -19.37 2.47
N ILE A 40 9.07 -19.62 1.16
CA ILE A 40 8.14 -20.56 0.49
C ILE A 40 8.35 -22.00 0.98
N ASN A 41 9.62 -22.43 1.11
CA ASN A 41 9.95 -23.79 1.52
C ASN A 41 9.79 -24.04 3.04
N HIS A 42 9.71 -22.97 3.84
CA HIS A 42 9.54 -23.04 5.29
C HIS A 42 8.42 -22.07 5.71
N PRO A 43 7.18 -22.29 5.29
CA PRO A 43 6.08 -21.37 5.58
C PRO A 43 5.85 -21.28 7.09
N SER A 44 5.63 -20.07 7.58
CA SER A 44 5.31 -19.86 8.99
C SER A 44 3.96 -20.47 9.37
N ALA A 45 3.89 -21.07 10.54
CA ALA A 45 2.67 -21.57 11.17
C ALA A 45 2.04 -20.55 12.13
N SER A 46 2.57 -19.31 12.22
CA SER A 46 2.03 -18.28 13.11
C SER A 46 0.64 -17.82 12.69
N THR A 47 -0.09 -17.22 13.64
CA THR A 47 -1.38 -16.59 13.38
C THR A 47 -1.22 -15.21 12.73
N LEU A 48 -2.33 -14.57 12.36
CA LEU A 48 -2.36 -13.17 11.91
C LEU A 48 -2.59 -12.18 13.08
N GLU A 49 -2.56 -12.64 14.31
CA GLU A 49 -2.61 -11.78 15.49
C GLU A 49 -1.24 -11.15 15.75
N LEU A 50 -1.17 -9.83 15.63
CA LEU A 50 0.07 -9.08 15.77
C LEU A 50 0.40 -8.81 17.24
N ASP A 51 1.48 -9.38 17.75
CA ASP A 51 2.05 -9.08 19.07
C ASP A 51 3.55 -8.77 18.94
N TYR A 52 3.94 -7.53 19.11
CA TYR A 52 5.36 -7.12 19.05
C TYR A 52 6.27 -7.74 20.11
N ARG A 53 5.69 -8.34 21.16
CA ARG A 53 6.46 -9.12 22.14
C ARG A 53 6.78 -10.53 21.65
N ASN A 54 6.03 -11.00 20.63
CA ASN A 54 6.23 -12.29 19.97
C ASN A 54 6.64 -12.06 18.51
N MET A 55 7.92 -12.21 18.21
CA MET A 55 8.45 -11.99 16.86
C MET A 55 7.86 -12.92 15.80
N ALA A 56 7.36 -14.10 16.18
CA ALA A 56 6.69 -15.01 15.25
C ALA A 56 5.39 -14.39 14.68
N SER A 57 4.74 -13.48 15.38
CA SER A 57 3.55 -12.76 14.89
C SER A 57 3.83 -11.87 13.67
N LEU A 58 5.10 -11.57 13.38
CA LEU A 58 5.55 -10.79 12.21
C LEU A 58 5.96 -11.68 11.02
N GLU A 59 5.85 -12.99 11.14
CA GLU A 59 6.27 -13.93 10.11
C GLU A 59 5.23 -14.08 8.99
N ARG A 60 3.98 -13.75 9.28
CA ARG A 60 2.92 -13.63 8.27
C ARG A 60 2.55 -12.17 8.07
N TRP A 61 1.77 -11.87 7.05
CA TRP A 61 1.37 -10.48 6.73
C TRP A 61 0.20 -10.04 7.64
N SER A 62 0.49 -9.89 8.94
CA SER A 62 -0.48 -9.62 10.01
C SER A 62 -0.89 -8.16 10.16
N TRP A 63 -0.46 -7.29 9.23
CA TRP A 63 -0.83 -5.87 9.16
C TRP A 63 -1.01 -5.44 7.71
N CYS A 64 -1.91 -4.48 7.46
CA CYS A 64 -2.31 -4.11 6.10
C CYS A 64 -1.16 -3.53 5.26
N ASP A 65 -0.19 -2.82 5.87
CA ASP A 65 0.96 -2.25 5.16
C ASP A 65 1.83 -3.36 4.52
N ALA A 66 1.83 -4.56 5.10
CA ALA A 66 2.54 -5.70 4.53
C ALA A 66 2.11 -6.02 3.10
N LEU A 67 0.86 -5.67 2.73
CA LEU A 67 0.30 -5.88 1.40
C LEU A 67 0.92 -4.98 0.30
N PHE A 68 1.65 -3.94 0.68
CA PHE A 68 2.54 -3.20 -0.22
C PHE A 68 3.95 -3.78 -0.23
N MET A 69 4.42 -4.24 0.92
CA MET A 69 5.84 -4.55 1.12
C MET A 69 6.24 -5.86 0.44
N ALA A 70 5.51 -6.94 0.70
CA ALA A 70 5.90 -8.28 0.28
C ALA A 70 5.24 -8.77 -1.02
N PRO A 71 3.91 -8.67 -1.24
CA PRO A 71 3.26 -9.28 -2.39
C PRO A 71 3.85 -8.88 -3.75
N PRO A 72 4.19 -7.60 -4.02
CA PRO A 72 4.77 -7.23 -5.31
C PRO A 72 6.10 -7.93 -5.60
N VAL A 73 6.90 -8.26 -4.57
CA VAL A 73 8.15 -9.02 -4.74
C VAL A 73 7.85 -10.41 -5.28
N TYR A 74 6.86 -11.11 -4.71
CA TYR A 74 6.49 -12.45 -5.18
C TYR A 74 5.87 -12.42 -6.58
N ALA A 75 5.07 -11.39 -6.90
CA ALA A 75 4.56 -11.19 -8.25
C ALA A 75 5.71 -11.01 -9.27
N LYS A 76 6.71 -10.18 -8.95
CA LYS A 76 7.91 -9.99 -9.78
C LYS A 76 8.75 -11.26 -9.89
N MET A 77 8.90 -12.02 -8.80
CA MET A 77 9.59 -13.32 -8.83
C MET A 77 8.89 -14.31 -9.76
N TYR A 78 7.55 -14.39 -9.72
CA TYR A 78 6.79 -15.19 -10.68
C TYR A 78 7.09 -14.79 -12.13
N MET A 79 7.05 -13.48 -12.43
CA MET A 79 7.31 -12.97 -13.78
C MET A 79 8.73 -13.23 -14.27
N LEU A 80 9.72 -13.27 -13.37
CA LEU A 80 11.13 -13.51 -13.72
C LEU A 80 11.46 -14.98 -13.87
N THR A 81 10.76 -15.87 -13.17
CA THR A 81 11.10 -17.31 -13.10
C THR A 81 10.11 -18.20 -13.83
N ASP A 82 8.91 -17.71 -14.12
CA ASP A 82 7.75 -18.46 -14.59
C ASP A 82 7.35 -19.63 -13.64
N ASP A 83 7.75 -19.55 -12.36
CA ASP A 83 7.47 -20.56 -11.36
C ASP A 83 6.24 -20.18 -10.53
N TRP A 84 5.18 -20.97 -10.67
CA TRP A 84 3.87 -20.76 -10.04
C TRP A 84 3.91 -20.72 -8.52
N LYS A 85 4.90 -21.34 -7.87
CA LYS A 85 5.00 -21.33 -6.40
C LYS A 85 5.00 -19.93 -5.80
N TYR A 86 5.58 -18.94 -6.51
CA TYR A 86 5.63 -17.54 -6.03
C TYR A 86 4.26 -16.89 -6.02
N ILE A 87 3.51 -17.02 -7.12
CA ILE A 87 2.16 -16.42 -7.20
C ILE A 87 1.15 -17.14 -6.30
N GLU A 88 1.26 -18.45 -6.15
CA GLU A 88 0.41 -19.22 -5.25
C GLU A 88 0.66 -18.87 -3.78
N PHE A 89 1.95 -18.76 -3.38
CA PHE A 89 2.31 -18.29 -2.04
C PHE A 89 1.75 -16.90 -1.78
N MET A 90 2.00 -15.95 -2.70
CA MET A 90 1.51 -14.59 -2.61
C MET A 90 -0.01 -14.55 -2.45
N ASN A 91 -0.73 -15.26 -3.32
CA ASN A 91 -2.18 -15.25 -3.34
C ASN A 91 -2.78 -15.86 -2.06
N ARG A 92 -2.19 -16.94 -1.53
CA ARG A 92 -2.60 -17.56 -0.27
C ARG A 92 -2.44 -16.60 0.91
N GLU A 93 -1.26 -16.00 1.09
CA GLU A 93 -0.97 -15.10 2.20
C GLU A 93 -1.74 -13.77 2.06
N TYR A 94 -1.88 -13.24 0.84
CA TYR A 94 -2.68 -12.03 0.59
C TYR A 94 -4.14 -12.23 0.97
N LYS A 95 -4.75 -13.33 0.51
CA LYS A 95 -6.15 -13.63 0.84
C LYS A 95 -6.36 -13.89 2.31
N ALA A 96 -5.43 -14.55 2.99
CA ALA A 96 -5.50 -14.73 4.44
C ALA A 96 -5.53 -13.38 5.18
N THR A 97 -4.67 -12.43 4.78
CA THR A 97 -4.67 -11.07 5.34
C THR A 97 -5.92 -10.30 4.97
N TYR A 98 -6.40 -10.41 3.73
CA TYR A 98 -7.65 -9.80 3.29
C TYR A 98 -8.83 -10.31 4.12
N ASP A 99 -8.99 -11.63 4.24
CA ASP A 99 -10.10 -12.22 5.00
C ASP A 99 -10.08 -11.82 6.48
N TYR A 100 -8.90 -11.54 7.02
CA TYR A 100 -8.70 -11.20 8.42
C TYR A 100 -8.87 -9.70 8.72
N LEU A 101 -8.37 -8.82 7.83
CA LEU A 101 -8.28 -7.38 8.10
C LEU A 101 -9.28 -6.52 7.31
N PHE A 102 -9.88 -7.03 6.24
CA PHE A 102 -10.80 -6.24 5.43
C PHE A 102 -12.20 -6.19 6.05
N ASP A 103 -12.63 -5.00 6.43
CA ASP A 103 -13.99 -4.75 6.88
C ASP A 103 -14.93 -4.65 5.67
N LYS A 104 -15.82 -5.64 5.51
CA LYS A 104 -16.73 -5.74 4.36
C LYS A 104 -17.83 -4.67 4.35
N GLU A 105 -18.19 -4.13 5.52
CA GLU A 105 -19.18 -3.07 5.67
C GLU A 105 -18.60 -1.73 5.23
N GLU A 106 -17.46 -1.36 5.80
CA GLU A 106 -16.77 -0.10 5.49
C GLU A 106 -15.94 -0.16 4.20
N LYS A 107 -15.64 -1.37 3.69
CA LYS A 107 -14.79 -1.60 2.52
C LYS A 107 -13.40 -0.98 2.68
N LEU A 108 -12.85 -1.08 3.89
CA LEU A 108 -11.55 -0.57 4.31
C LEU A 108 -10.78 -1.63 5.08
N PHE A 109 -9.45 -1.49 5.13
CA PHE A 109 -8.60 -2.36 5.92
C PHE A 109 -8.35 -1.78 7.31
N TYR A 110 -8.59 -2.56 8.37
CA TYR A 110 -7.94 -2.33 9.64
C TYR A 110 -6.42 -2.42 9.47
N ARG A 111 -5.69 -1.66 10.25
CA ARG A 111 -4.22 -1.76 10.22
C ARG A 111 -3.76 -3.15 10.68
N ASP A 112 -4.30 -3.65 11.80
CA ASP A 112 -4.15 -5.00 12.34
C ASP A 112 -5.29 -5.29 13.33
N HIS A 113 -5.33 -6.52 13.87
CA HIS A 113 -6.42 -6.99 14.75
C HIS A 113 -6.62 -6.15 16.02
N ARG A 114 -5.61 -5.45 16.51
CA ARG A 114 -5.69 -4.61 17.71
C ARG A 114 -6.69 -3.47 17.57
N TYR A 115 -7.04 -3.10 16.33
CA TYR A 115 -7.99 -2.02 16.02
C TYR A 115 -9.44 -2.50 15.81
N PHE A 116 -9.73 -3.80 15.82
CA PHE A 116 -11.08 -4.34 15.56
C PHE A 116 -12.15 -3.79 16.51
N ASN A 117 -11.80 -3.62 17.79
CA ASN A 117 -12.71 -3.16 18.82
C ASN A 117 -12.42 -1.71 19.27
N GLN A 118 -11.50 -1.03 18.61
CA GLN A 118 -11.22 0.38 18.91
C GLN A 118 -12.17 1.30 18.14
N LYS A 119 -12.42 2.46 18.73
CA LYS A 119 -13.26 3.50 18.16
C LYS A 119 -12.52 4.83 18.16
N GLU A 120 -12.80 5.63 17.12
CA GLU A 120 -12.41 7.03 17.07
C GLU A 120 -13.25 7.89 18.04
N ALA A 121 -12.87 9.16 18.22
CA ALA A 121 -13.57 10.06 19.11
C ALA A 121 -15.05 10.29 18.73
N ASN A 122 -15.36 10.23 17.44
CA ASN A 122 -16.72 10.32 16.91
C ASN A 122 -17.52 8.99 16.98
N GLY A 123 -16.93 7.93 17.56
CA GLY A 123 -17.56 6.61 17.72
C GLY A 123 -17.44 5.68 16.49
N THR A 124 -16.82 6.11 15.40
CA THR A 124 -16.60 5.27 14.21
C THR A 124 -15.47 4.25 14.43
N LYS A 125 -15.33 3.28 13.52
CA LYS A 125 -14.22 2.33 13.49
C LYS A 125 -12.90 3.05 13.11
N VAL A 126 -11.77 2.54 13.57
CA VAL A 126 -10.44 3.13 13.29
C VAL A 126 -9.90 2.60 11.97
N PHE A 127 -9.87 3.46 10.95
CA PHE A 127 -9.23 3.15 9.67
C PHE A 127 -8.18 4.19 9.31
N TRP A 128 -6.94 3.77 9.35
CA TRP A 128 -5.78 4.62 9.10
C TRP A 128 -5.60 4.91 7.62
N GLY A 129 -5.52 6.20 7.27
CA GLY A 129 -5.43 6.67 5.88
C GLY A 129 -4.21 6.12 5.15
N ARG A 130 -3.00 6.21 5.76
CA ARG A 130 -1.79 5.66 5.15
C ARG A 130 -1.82 4.13 5.04
N GLY A 131 -2.40 3.42 6.01
CA GLY A 131 -2.54 1.97 5.93
C GLY A 131 -3.33 1.54 4.69
N ASN A 132 -4.48 2.16 4.46
CA ASN A 132 -5.28 1.91 3.25
C ASN A 132 -4.59 2.42 1.98
N GLY A 133 -3.83 3.52 2.06
CA GLY A 133 -2.98 4.00 0.98
C GLY A 133 -1.90 2.99 0.58
N TRP A 134 -1.25 2.34 1.55
CA TRP A 134 -0.31 1.25 1.29
C TRP A 134 -0.98 0.09 0.55
N VAL A 135 -2.16 -0.34 0.98
CA VAL A 135 -2.88 -1.45 0.30
C VAL A 135 -3.19 -1.10 -1.15
N LEU A 136 -3.71 0.11 -1.41
CA LEU A 136 -3.96 0.59 -2.77
C LEU A 136 -2.68 0.62 -3.61
N GLY A 137 -1.59 1.16 -3.07
CA GLY A 137 -0.30 1.18 -3.75
C GLY A 137 0.21 -0.23 -4.06
N GLY A 138 0.09 -1.18 -3.12
CA GLY A 138 0.46 -2.57 -3.32
C GLY A 138 -0.36 -3.26 -4.41
N LEU A 139 -1.67 -2.97 -4.47
CA LEU A 139 -2.54 -3.46 -5.54
C LEU A 139 -2.10 -2.92 -6.90
N CYS A 140 -1.69 -1.65 -7.00
CA CYS A 140 -1.13 -1.11 -8.23
C CYS A 140 0.12 -1.87 -8.68
N GLU A 141 1.07 -2.12 -7.77
CA GLU A 141 2.30 -2.85 -8.08
C GLU A 141 2.02 -4.29 -8.55
N ILE A 142 1.07 -4.99 -7.91
CA ILE A 142 0.64 -6.33 -8.32
C ILE A 142 0.00 -6.27 -9.72
N LEU A 143 -0.93 -5.35 -9.93
CA LEU A 143 -1.67 -5.21 -11.19
C LEU A 143 -0.78 -4.75 -12.36
N GLN A 144 0.25 -3.96 -12.11
CA GLN A 144 1.26 -3.62 -13.12
C GLN A 144 2.13 -4.82 -13.49
N THR A 145 2.37 -5.70 -12.54
CA THR A 145 3.27 -6.85 -12.71
C THR A 145 2.56 -8.04 -13.36
N LEU A 146 1.35 -8.40 -12.91
CA LEU A 146 0.66 -9.59 -13.39
C LEU A 146 0.08 -9.39 -14.80
N PRO A 147 0.24 -10.37 -15.71
CA PRO A 147 -0.41 -10.36 -17.02
C PRO A 147 -1.94 -10.24 -16.92
N ARG A 148 -2.56 -9.62 -17.93
CA ARG A 148 -4.03 -9.42 -17.94
C ARG A 148 -4.82 -10.73 -17.90
N ASN A 149 -4.27 -11.82 -18.43
CA ASN A 149 -4.88 -13.15 -18.46
C ASN A 149 -4.50 -14.04 -17.27
N ASN A 150 -3.75 -13.52 -16.26
CA ASN A 150 -3.43 -14.30 -15.07
C ASN A 150 -4.71 -14.60 -14.28
N MET A 151 -4.93 -15.86 -13.92
CA MET A 151 -6.16 -16.33 -13.26
C MET A 151 -6.42 -15.70 -11.89
N HIS A 152 -5.41 -15.21 -11.19
CA HIS A 152 -5.55 -14.56 -9.88
C HIS A 152 -5.81 -13.05 -9.99
N ARG A 153 -5.59 -12.46 -11.18
CA ARG A 153 -5.65 -11.00 -11.38
C ARG A 153 -7.02 -10.40 -11.06
N GLN A 154 -8.10 -11.12 -11.37
CA GLN A 154 -9.46 -10.63 -11.16
C GLN A 154 -9.73 -10.27 -9.70
N PHE A 155 -9.29 -11.10 -8.75
CA PHE A 155 -9.42 -10.80 -7.32
C PHE A 155 -8.80 -9.45 -6.93
N TYR A 156 -7.58 -9.17 -7.42
CA TYR A 156 -6.88 -7.92 -7.14
C TYR A 156 -7.54 -6.71 -7.82
N GLN A 157 -8.08 -6.89 -9.03
CA GLN A 157 -8.85 -5.83 -9.72
C GLN A 157 -10.13 -5.48 -8.97
N ASP A 158 -10.92 -6.48 -8.56
CA ASP A 158 -12.18 -6.27 -7.85
C ASP A 158 -11.93 -5.59 -6.50
N LEU A 159 -10.90 -6.01 -5.78
CA LEU A 159 -10.51 -5.38 -4.52
C LEU A 159 -10.03 -3.94 -4.73
N PHE A 160 -9.22 -3.70 -5.76
CA PHE A 160 -8.74 -2.36 -6.11
C PHE A 160 -9.90 -1.40 -6.42
N ILE A 161 -10.87 -1.84 -7.23
CA ILE A 161 -12.05 -1.04 -7.58
C ILE A 161 -12.90 -0.78 -6.31
N THR A 162 -13.18 -1.84 -5.52
CA THR A 162 -13.98 -1.74 -4.30
C THR A 162 -13.39 -0.74 -3.31
N LEU A 163 -12.08 -0.82 -3.08
CA LEU A 163 -11.39 0.08 -2.15
C LEU A 163 -11.31 1.51 -2.72
N SER A 164 -11.09 1.68 -4.02
CA SER A 164 -11.05 2.98 -4.70
C SER A 164 -12.40 3.70 -4.63
N ASP A 165 -13.51 3.00 -4.88
CA ASP A 165 -14.88 3.53 -4.78
C ASP A 165 -15.19 4.03 -3.37
N ARG A 166 -14.70 3.34 -2.35
CA ARG A 166 -14.88 3.78 -0.95
C ARG A 166 -14.00 4.98 -0.62
N ILE A 167 -12.75 4.95 -1.02
CA ILE A 167 -11.76 5.98 -0.70
C ILE A 167 -12.13 7.34 -1.25
N ILE A 168 -12.67 7.46 -2.47
CA ILE A 168 -13.03 8.78 -3.02
C ILE A 168 -14.11 9.49 -2.20
N GLN A 169 -14.98 8.74 -1.52
CA GLN A 169 -16.04 9.29 -0.66
C GLN A 169 -15.50 9.91 0.63
N LEU A 170 -14.24 9.59 0.98
CA LEU A 170 -13.60 9.98 2.24
C LEU A 170 -12.58 11.12 2.07
N GLN A 171 -12.51 11.73 0.88
CA GLN A 171 -11.62 12.86 0.63
C GLN A 171 -12.11 14.12 1.35
N GLY A 172 -11.24 14.75 2.13
CA GLY A 172 -11.50 16.01 2.79
C GLY A 172 -11.79 17.17 1.81
N LYS A 173 -12.51 18.20 2.29
CA LYS A 173 -12.80 19.40 1.49
C LYS A 173 -11.53 20.14 1.03
N ASP A 174 -10.44 19.99 1.75
CA ASP A 174 -9.11 20.53 1.47
C ASP A 174 -8.30 19.71 0.45
N GLY A 175 -8.80 18.54 0.07
CA GLY A 175 -8.21 17.65 -0.93
C GLY A 175 -7.36 16.53 -0.37
N TYR A 176 -7.11 16.50 0.93
CA TYR A 176 -6.35 15.44 1.57
C TYR A 176 -7.25 14.26 1.97
N TRP A 177 -6.66 13.08 2.10
CA TRP A 177 -7.15 12.00 2.93
C TRP A 177 -6.38 12.08 4.24
N HIS A 178 -7.11 12.34 5.33
CA HIS A 178 -6.55 12.58 6.64
C HIS A 178 -6.03 11.30 7.30
N ALA A 179 -5.34 11.44 8.44
CA ALA A 179 -4.77 10.30 9.15
C ALA A 179 -5.84 9.29 9.55
N SER A 180 -7.01 9.72 10.04
CA SER A 180 -8.20 8.87 10.17
C SER A 180 -9.15 9.10 9.00
N LEU A 181 -9.58 8.01 8.35
CA LEU A 181 -10.49 8.09 7.22
C LEU A 181 -11.95 8.36 7.63
N LEU A 182 -12.37 7.91 8.82
CA LEU A 182 -13.74 8.07 9.29
C LEU A 182 -13.91 9.14 10.38
N ASP A 183 -12.81 9.70 10.88
CA ASP A 183 -12.83 10.81 11.85
C ASP A 183 -11.79 11.88 11.50
N PRO A 184 -11.92 12.52 10.30
CA PRO A 184 -10.98 13.55 9.87
C PRO A 184 -10.99 14.78 10.80
N ASP A 185 -12.10 15.06 11.49
CA ASP A 185 -12.23 16.22 12.37
C ASP A 185 -11.33 16.10 13.61
N SER A 186 -11.07 14.90 14.10
CA SER A 186 -10.10 14.64 15.17
C SER A 186 -8.65 14.75 14.69
N TYR A 187 -8.42 14.68 13.39
CA TYR A 187 -7.10 14.74 12.73
C TYR A 187 -7.11 15.75 11.56
N PRO A 188 -7.39 17.04 11.81
CA PRO A 188 -7.67 18.01 10.75
C PRO A 188 -6.43 18.43 9.94
N SER A 189 -5.22 18.05 10.37
CA SER A 189 -4.00 18.36 9.64
C SER A 189 -3.95 17.60 8.31
N PRO A 190 -3.35 18.17 7.25
CA PRO A 190 -2.95 17.43 6.06
C PRO A 190 -2.21 16.14 6.42
N GLU A 191 -2.39 15.09 5.63
CA GLU A 191 -1.55 13.88 5.68
C GLU A 191 -1.12 13.51 4.26
N THR A 192 0.13 13.80 3.92
CA THR A 192 0.61 13.74 2.56
C THR A 192 1.00 12.34 2.11
N SER A 193 1.36 11.43 3.03
CA SER A 193 1.69 10.07 2.64
C SER A 193 0.45 9.26 2.22
N ALA A 194 -0.66 9.32 2.98
CA ALA A 194 -1.93 8.71 2.57
C ALA A 194 -2.41 9.31 1.25
N THR A 195 -2.45 10.64 1.17
CA THR A 195 -2.88 11.35 -0.03
C THR A 195 -2.01 10.99 -1.24
N GLY A 196 -0.69 10.87 -1.07
CA GLY A 196 0.22 10.49 -2.14
C GLY A 196 -0.05 9.09 -2.68
N PHE A 197 -0.19 8.08 -1.83
CA PHE A 197 -0.52 6.72 -2.25
C PHE A 197 -1.90 6.62 -2.90
N ILE A 198 -2.89 7.34 -2.36
CA ILE A 198 -4.24 7.33 -2.91
C ILE A 198 -4.27 8.01 -4.29
N VAL A 199 -3.67 9.19 -4.44
CA VAL A 199 -3.57 9.86 -5.76
C VAL A 199 -2.82 8.99 -6.75
N TYR A 200 -1.71 8.35 -6.34
CA TYR A 200 -1.00 7.37 -7.17
C TYR A 200 -1.93 6.28 -7.67
N ALA A 201 -2.67 5.63 -6.76
CA ALA A 201 -3.51 4.50 -7.10
C ALA A 201 -4.69 4.89 -7.99
N LEU A 202 -5.41 5.96 -7.65
CA LEU A 202 -6.54 6.43 -8.45
C LEU A 202 -6.09 6.85 -9.86
N SER A 203 -4.97 7.56 -9.96
CA SER A 203 -4.39 7.95 -11.25
C SER A 203 -3.97 6.74 -12.08
N TYR A 204 -3.35 5.73 -11.46
CA TYR A 204 -3.03 4.46 -12.11
C TYR A 204 -4.30 3.77 -12.62
N GLY A 205 -5.34 3.68 -11.80
CA GLY A 205 -6.60 3.05 -12.17
C GLY A 205 -7.27 3.70 -13.38
N VAL A 206 -7.25 5.03 -13.46
CA VAL A 206 -7.76 5.77 -14.63
C VAL A 206 -6.87 5.56 -15.85
N ASN A 207 -5.55 5.61 -15.71
CA ASN A 207 -4.61 5.40 -16.82
C ASN A 207 -4.73 3.99 -17.44
N GLU A 208 -5.01 2.97 -16.62
CA GLU A 208 -5.18 1.57 -17.06
C GLU A 208 -6.62 1.21 -17.46
N GLY A 209 -7.55 2.17 -17.37
CA GLY A 209 -8.97 1.94 -17.68
C GLY A 209 -9.69 1.03 -16.67
N LEU A 210 -9.16 0.89 -15.44
CA LEU A 210 -9.80 0.16 -14.35
C LEU A 210 -10.84 1.00 -13.62
N LEU A 211 -10.67 2.32 -13.62
CA LEU A 211 -11.56 3.30 -12.98
C LEU A 211 -12.11 4.27 -14.01
N ASP A 212 -13.39 4.62 -13.87
CA ASP A 212 -14.03 5.60 -14.74
C ASP A 212 -13.43 7.00 -14.56
N LYS A 213 -12.92 7.56 -15.66
CA LYS A 213 -12.23 8.86 -15.64
C LYS A 213 -13.14 9.99 -15.12
N ALA A 214 -14.41 10.03 -15.54
CA ALA A 214 -15.31 11.10 -15.14
C ALA A 214 -15.58 11.12 -13.63
N THR A 215 -15.68 9.93 -13.04
CA THR A 215 -15.91 9.75 -11.60
C THR A 215 -14.69 10.09 -10.75
N PHE A 216 -13.49 9.69 -11.17
CA PHE A 216 -12.30 9.74 -10.32
C PHE A 216 -11.42 10.98 -10.53
N MET A 217 -11.43 11.61 -11.72
CA MET A 217 -10.59 12.79 -12.00
C MET A 217 -10.77 13.94 -11.03
N PRO A 218 -12.00 14.32 -10.61
CA PRO A 218 -12.15 15.44 -9.67
C PRO A 218 -11.40 15.21 -8.34
N ALA A 219 -11.42 13.99 -7.82
CA ALA A 219 -10.70 13.64 -6.59
C ALA A 219 -9.18 13.61 -6.80
N ILE A 220 -8.72 13.05 -7.92
CA ILE A 220 -7.31 13.01 -8.31
C ILE A 220 -6.73 14.42 -8.39
N GLU A 221 -7.37 15.31 -9.17
CA GLU A 221 -6.90 16.69 -9.35
C GLU A 221 -6.85 17.48 -8.05
N LYS A 222 -7.87 17.29 -7.21
CA LYS A 222 -7.97 17.96 -5.92
C LYS A 222 -6.87 17.47 -4.97
N GLY A 223 -6.64 16.15 -4.91
CA GLY A 223 -5.57 15.55 -4.10
C GLY A 223 -4.19 15.95 -4.59
N TRP A 224 -3.95 15.95 -5.90
CA TRP A 224 -2.68 16.38 -6.48
C TRP A 224 -2.39 17.87 -6.18
N LYS A 225 -3.37 18.75 -6.34
CA LYS A 225 -3.23 20.17 -5.98
C LYS A 225 -2.90 20.34 -4.49
N ALA A 226 -3.49 19.53 -3.62
CA ALA A 226 -3.19 19.55 -2.18
C ALA A 226 -1.76 19.08 -1.90
N LEU A 227 -1.31 18.00 -2.53
CA LEU A 227 0.08 17.51 -2.41
C LEU A 227 1.11 18.55 -2.86
N VAL A 228 0.90 19.22 -3.99
CA VAL A 228 1.81 20.27 -4.48
C VAL A 228 1.90 21.45 -3.49
N LYS A 229 0.79 21.82 -2.84
CA LYS A 229 0.78 22.86 -1.81
C LYS A 229 1.57 22.48 -0.55
N ALA A 230 1.72 21.18 -0.26
CA ALA A 230 2.49 20.70 0.88
C ALA A 230 4.01 20.72 0.63
N VAL A 231 4.45 20.93 -0.62
CA VAL A 231 5.87 21.10 -0.94
C VAL A 231 6.31 22.51 -0.55
N GLU A 232 7.33 22.61 0.29
CA GLU A 232 7.92 23.85 0.73
C GLU A 232 8.81 24.49 -0.34
N LYS A 233 9.16 25.77 -0.18
CA LYS A 233 10.02 26.50 -1.14
C LYS A 233 11.40 25.86 -1.35
N ASN A 234 11.90 25.15 -0.34
CA ASN A 234 13.17 24.41 -0.41
C ASN A 234 13.05 23.00 -1.01
N GLY A 235 11.83 22.61 -1.46
CA GLY A 235 11.55 21.30 -2.05
C GLY A 235 11.17 20.19 -1.05
N LYS A 236 11.14 20.49 0.27
CA LYS A 236 10.72 19.50 1.29
C LYS A 236 9.22 19.26 1.18
N LEU A 237 8.80 17.99 1.15
CA LEU A 237 7.41 17.60 1.33
C LEU A 237 7.10 17.55 2.83
N GLY A 238 6.21 18.42 3.29
CA GLY A 238 5.73 18.46 4.68
C GLY A 238 4.52 17.58 4.93
N TYR A 239 4.06 17.56 6.17
CA TYR A 239 2.86 16.85 6.61
C TYR A 239 2.87 15.34 6.37
N VAL A 240 4.03 14.70 6.44
CA VAL A 240 4.15 13.25 6.40
C VAL A 240 4.09 12.69 7.80
N GLN A 241 3.05 11.96 8.15
CA GLN A 241 2.97 11.30 9.45
C GLN A 241 4.18 10.39 9.66
N PRO A 242 4.93 10.50 10.78
CA PRO A 242 6.04 9.59 11.09
C PRO A 242 5.64 8.12 11.16
N ILE A 243 6.61 7.22 11.20
CA ILE A 243 6.37 5.76 11.34
C ILE A 243 5.39 5.51 12.50
N GLY A 244 4.36 4.73 12.20
CA GLY A 244 3.27 4.46 13.14
C GLY A 244 2.37 3.34 12.64
N ALA A 245 1.28 3.12 13.37
CA ALA A 245 0.31 2.06 13.11
C ALA A 245 -1.16 2.54 13.17
N ASP A 246 -1.37 3.81 13.47
CA ASP A 246 -2.68 4.40 13.73
C ASP A 246 -2.69 5.89 13.36
N PRO A 247 -3.88 6.51 13.29
CA PRO A 247 -4.00 7.94 13.08
C PRO A 247 -3.28 8.73 14.17
N LYS A 248 -2.48 9.72 13.78
CA LYS A 248 -1.76 10.64 14.66
C LYS A 248 -1.82 12.05 14.12
N LYS A 249 -1.66 13.04 15.00
CA LYS A 249 -1.49 14.43 14.58
C LYS A 249 -0.23 14.60 13.76
N VAL A 250 -0.36 15.36 12.68
CA VAL A 250 0.72 15.65 11.73
C VAL A 250 0.99 17.13 11.71
N THR A 251 2.27 17.52 11.60
CA THR A 251 2.67 18.93 11.46
C THR A 251 3.42 19.15 10.15
N ARG A 252 3.57 20.38 9.75
CA ARG A 252 4.23 20.77 8.50
C ARG A 252 5.70 20.36 8.46
N GLU A 253 6.35 20.33 9.61
CA GLU A 253 7.77 20.00 9.73
C GLU A 253 8.07 18.51 9.52
N MET A 254 7.05 17.67 9.74
CA MET A 254 7.17 16.21 9.62
C MET A 254 7.35 15.81 8.15
N THR A 255 8.39 15.05 7.88
CA THR A 255 8.70 14.48 6.56
C THR A 255 9.35 13.13 6.72
N GLU A 256 9.06 12.21 5.78
CA GLU A 256 9.60 10.85 5.76
C GLU A 256 9.80 10.39 4.31
N VAL A 257 10.78 9.54 4.08
CA VAL A 257 11.16 9.08 2.74
C VAL A 257 10.02 8.39 1.99
N TYR A 258 9.16 7.64 2.68
CA TYR A 258 8.03 6.96 2.06
C TYR A 258 6.95 7.94 1.57
N GLY A 259 6.77 9.08 2.27
CA GLY A 259 5.87 10.14 1.81
C GLY A 259 6.37 10.78 0.50
N VAL A 260 7.68 11.02 0.41
CA VAL A 260 8.31 11.50 -0.81
C VAL A 260 8.16 10.46 -1.94
N GLY A 261 8.38 9.18 -1.63
CA GLY A 261 8.16 8.09 -2.59
C GLY A 261 6.73 8.08 -3.13
N ALA A 262 5.72 8.17 -2.26
CA ALA A 262 4.30 8.22 -2.65
C ALA A 262 3.99 9.44 -3.53
N PHE A 263 4.54 10.62 -3.18
CA PHE A 263 4.43 11.85 -3.99
C PHE A 263 5.00 11.66 -5.39
N LEU A 264 6.18 11.05 -5.52
CA LEU A 264 6.83 10.80 -6.81
C LEU A 264 6.05 9.78 -7.65
N LEU A 265 5.53 8.71 -7.04
CA LEU A 265 4.66 7.74 -7.70
C LEU A 265 3.39 8.42 -8.25
N ALA A 266 2.73 9.26 -7.42
CA ALA A 266 1.58 10.05 -7.83
C ALA A 266 1.93 10.97 -9.01
N GLY A 267 3.01 11.74 -8.90
CA GLY A 267 3.47 12.67 -9.94
C GLY A 267 3.77 11.98 -11.27
N ASN A 268 4.35 10.77 -11.21
CA ASN A 268 4.59 9.97 -12.43
C ASN A 268 3.28 9.56 -13.12
N GLN A 269 2.24 9.16 -12.36
CA GLN A 269 0.95 8.81 -12.96
C GLN A 269 0.21 10.05 -13.51
N ILE A 270 0.25 11.19 -12.81
CA ILE A 270 -0.29 12.46 -13.29
C ILE A 270 0.41 12.88 -14.59
N TYR A 271 1.73 12.75 -14.68
CA TYR A 271 2.49 13.03 -15.90
C TYR A 271 2.08 12.15 -17.08
N LYS A 272 1.81 10.87 -16.85
CA LYS A 272 1.27 9.96 -17.87
C LYS A 272 -0.10 10.40 -18.39
N MET A 273 -0.97 10.91 -17.50
CA MET A 273 -2.30 11.42 -17.87
C MET A 273 -2.26 12.67 -18.75
N ALA A 274 -1.18 13.47 -18.65
CA ALA A 274 -1.02 14.72 -19.38
C ALA A 274 -0.45 14.53 -20.79
N LYS A 275 -0.03 13.31 -21.15
CA LYS A 275 0.46 12.93 -22.47
C LYS A 275 -0.64 12.39 -23.35
#